data_03ce545f0a739aa35d8fd250827d6d0e
#
_entry.id   03ce545f0a739aa35d8fd250827d6d0e
#
_cell.length_a   1.000
_cell.length_b   1.000
_cell.length_c   1.000
_cell.angle_alpha   90.00
_cell.angle_beta   90.00
_cell.angle_gamma   90.00
#
_symmetry.space_group_name_H-M   'P 1'
#
loop_
_entity.id
_entity.type
_entity.pdbx_description
1 polymer ?
#
loop_
_entity_poly.entity_id
_entity_poly.type
_entity_poly.pdbx_seq_one_letter_code
_entity_poly.pdbx_strand_id
1 'polypeptide(L)'
;MRIEIPEVKKLVYEMRFPVRWGDMDAMGHVNNTVYFRYLETARIEWMRSVGCNPAPDGQGPVIVNAFCNFYRQLEYPADVLLKLYVSDPGRTTFETW
;
A
#
# COMPACT_ATOMS: atom_id res chain seq x y z
N MET A 1 8.99 -14.87 -0.71
CA MET A 1 7.82 -13.95 -0.67
C MET A 1 6.56 -14.80 -0.63
N ARG A 2 5.65 -14.45 0.26
CA ARG A 2 4.35 -15.09 0.34
C ARG A 2 3.34 -14.29 -0.48
N ILE A 3 2.56 -14.96 -1.32
CA ILE A 3 1.57 -14.29 -2.19
C ILE A 3 0.12 -14.52 -1.75
N GLU A 4 -0.09 -15.30 -0.71
CA GLU A 4 -1.41 -15.51 -0.12
C GLU A 4 -1.61 -14.59 1.08
N ILE A 5 -2.76 -13.91 1.12
CA ILE A 5 -3.08 -13.03 2.24
C ILE A 5 -3.29 -13.89 3.48
N PRO A 6 -2.55 -13.64 4.58
CA PRO A 6 -2.71 -14.43 5.79
C PRO A 6 -4.05 -14.18 6.46
N GLU A 7 -4.57 -15.20 7.12
CA GLU A 7 -5.77 -15.05 7.95
C GLU A 7 -5.48 -14.27 9.23
N VAL A 8 -4.30 -14.52 9.81
CA VAL A 8 -3.86 -13.83 11.03
C VAL A 8 -3.08 -12.60 10.64
N LYS A 9 -3.72 -11.45 10.77
CA LYS A 9 -3.13 -10.14 10.48
C LYS A 9 -3.86 -9.08 11.28
N LYS A 10 -3.21 -7.95 11.51
CA LYS A 10 -3.79 -6.86 12.27
C LYS A 10 -3.98 -5.64 11.36
N LEU A 11 -5.19 -5.10 11.33
CA LEU A 11 -5.47 -3.83 10.67
C LEU A 11 -4.81 -2.70 11.46
N VAL A 12 -3.95 -1.92 10.80
CA VAL A 12 -3.19 -0.85 11.44
C VAL A 12 -3.50 0.52 10.89
N TYR A 13 -4.07 0.61 9.68
CA TYR A 13 -4.36 1.89 9.08
C TYR A 13 -5.43 1.78 8.01
N GLU A 14 -6.25 2.82 7.89
CA GLU A 14 -7.21 2.97 6.80
C GLU A 14 -7.11 4.39 6.25
N MET A 15 -7.27 4.54 4.95
CA MET A 15 -7.40 5.85 4.34
C MET A 15 -8.27 5.79 3.10
N ARG A 16 -8.87 6.92 2.77
CA ARG A 16 -9.63 7.11 1.53
C ARG A 16 -8.96 8.18 0.70
N PHE A 17 -8.95 7.97 -0.60
CA PHE A 17 -8.47 8.99 -1.52
C PHE A 17 -9.16 8.84 -2.87
N PRO A 18 -9.30 9.95 -3.60
CA PRO A 18 -9.91 9.88 -4.93
C PRO A 18 -8.91 9.37 -5.96
N VAL A 19 -9.40 8.59 -6.91
CA VAL A 19 -8.65 8.31 -8.13
C VAL A 19 -8.51 9.61 -8.90
N ARG A 20 -7.31 9.91 -9.39
CA ARG A 20 -7.05 11.09 -10.19
C ARG A 20 -7.15 10.72 -11.66
N TRP A 21 -7.62 11.68 -12.46
CA TRP A 21 -7.72 11.45 -13.91
C TRP A 21 -6.37 11.03 -14.52
N GLY A 22 -5.26 11.62 -14.06
CA GLY A 22 -3.92 11.30 -14.53
C GLY A 22 -3.41 9.91 -14.12
N ASP A 23 -4.13 9.19 -13.25
CA ASP A 23 -3.78 7.81 -12.87
C ASP A 23 -4.23 6.80 -13.94
N MET A 24 -5.06 7.23 -14.89
CA MET A 24 -5.61 6.37 -15.93
C MET A 24 -4.59 6.12 -17.04
N ASP A 25 -4.69 4.95 -17.66
CA ASP A 25 -3.92 4.63 -18.84
C ASP A 25 -4.79 4.66 -20.11
N ALA A 26 -4.21 4.30 -21.25
CA ALA A 26 -4.90 4.33 -22.53
C ALA A 26 -6.08 3.35 -22.61
N MET A 27 -6.14 2.37 -21.71
CA MET A 27 -7.24 1.39 -21.66
C MET A 27 -8.44 1.89 -20.85
N GLY A 28 -8.35 3.08 -20.26
CA GLY A 28 -9.44 3.64 -19.47
C GLY A 28 -9.51 3.13 -18.04
N HIS A 29 -8.44 2.55 -17.53
CA HIS A 29 -8.35 2.03 -16.17
C HIS A 29 -7.15 2.63 -15.45
N VAL A 30 -7.19 2.61 -14.12
CA VAL A 30 -6.01 2.99 -13.33
C VAL A 30 -4.86 2.06 -13.72
N ASN A 31 -3.71 2.65 -14.07
CA ASN A 31 -2.54 1.89 -14.48
C ASN A 31 -2.07 0.99 -13.33
N ASN A 32 -1.63 -0.22 -13.66
CA ASN A 32 -1.17 -1.19 -12.67
C ASN A 32 -0.07 -0.64 -11.75
N THR A 33 0.82 0.18 -12.27
CA THR A 33 1.92 0.77 -11.49
C THR A 33 1.42 1.76 -10.45
N VAL A 34 0.28 2.39 -10.69
CA VAL A 34 -0.32 3.36 -9.76
C VAL A 34 -0.84 2.69 -8.50
N TYR A 35 -1.28 1.43 -8.59
CA TYR A 35 -1.69 0.65 -7.41
C TYR A 35 -0.55 0.58 -6.38
N PHE A 36 0.67 0.37 -6.83
CA PHE A 36 1.84 0.34 -5.94
C PHE A 36 2.10 1.71 -5.30
N ARG A 37 1.81 2.79 -6.01
CA ARG A 37 1.91 4.14 -5.45
C ARG A 37 0.87 4.37 -4.36
N TYR A 38 -0.35 3.89 -4.56
CA TYR A 38 -1.39 3.96 -3.54
C TYR A 38 -0.97 3.19 -2.28
N LEU A 39 -0.42 1.99 -2.46
CA LEU A 39 0.04 1.16 -1.35
C LEU A 39 1.21 1.82 -0.62
N GLU A 40 2.15 2.41 -1.36
CA GLU A 40 3.27 3.16 -0.78
C GLU A 40 2.78 4.35 0.05
N THR A 41 1.84 5.10 -0.47
CA THR A 41 1.27 6.25 0.23
C THR A 41 0.67 5.81 1.57
N ALA A 42 -0.07 4.72 1.58
CA ALA A 42 -0.68 4.20 2.81
C ALA A 42 0.37 3.79 3.83
N ARG A 43 1.46 3.14 3.39
CA ARG A 43 2.55 2.77 4.30
C ARG A 43 3.22 3.99 4.91
N ILE A 44 3.49 5.01 4.11
CA ILE A 44 4.13 6.25 4.57
C ILE A 44 3.22 6.96 5.56
N GLU A 45 1.95 7.10 5.25
CA GLU A 45 1.00 7.76 6.16
C GLU A 45 0.85 6.98 7.47
N TRP A 46 0.83 5.66 7.41
CA TRP A 46 0.82 4.83 8.62
C TRP A 46 2.08 5.04 9.46
N MET A 47 3.25 5.01 8.83
CA MET A 47 4.52 5.23 9.56
C MET A 47 4.55 6.59 10.24
N ARG A 48 4.09 7.62 9.57
CA ARG A 48 3.98 8.96 10.16
C ARG A 48 3.03 8.98 11.35
N SER A 49 1.91 8.25 11.24
CA SER A 49 0.90 8.20 12.30
C SER A 49 1.42 7.56 13.59
N VAL A 50 2.43 6.70 13.50
CA VAL A 50 3.05 6.06 14.67
C VAL A 50 4.38 6.69 15.05
N GLY A 51 4.69 7.87 14.50
CA GLY A 51 5.89 8.64 14.87
C GLY A 51 7.14 8.30 14.10
N CYS A 52 7.07 7.46 13.07
CA CYS A 52 8.18 7.13 12.20
C CYS A 52 8.14 8.02 10.96
N ASN A 53 8.92 9.10 10.97
CA ASN A 53 8.95 10.04 9.84
C ASN A 53 10.05 9.64 8.87
N PRO A 54 9.71 9.24 7.64
CA PRO A 54 10.72 8.91 6.63
C PRO A 54 11.59 10.13 6.32
N ALA A 55 12.91 9.93 6.29
CA ALA A 55 13.87 10.97 5.96
C ALA A 55 15.00 10.35 5.14
N PRO A 56 15.57 11.10 4.19
CA PRO A 56 16.62 10.54 3.32
C PRO A 56 17.85 10.02 4.06
N ASP A 57 18.19 10.62 5.20
CA ASP A 57 19.35 10.26 6.02
C ASP A 57 18.97 9.47 7.26
N GLY A 58 17.68 9.16 7.44
CA GLY A 58 17.18 8.42 8.59
C GLY A 58 17.25 6.92 8.38
N GLN A 59 17.12 6.18 9.48
CA GLN A 59 16.91 4.75 9.44
C GLN A 59 15.41 4.46 9.37
N GLY A 60 15.05 3.48 8.57
CA GLY A 60 13.65 3.09 8.44
C GLY A 60 13.52 1.78 7.68
N PRO A 61 12.31 1.25 7.59
CA PRO A 61 12.07 0.02 6.86
C PRO A 61 12.28 0.22 5.36
N VAL A 62 12.75 -0.83 4.71
CA VAL A 62 13.00 -0.87 3.26
C VAL A 62 12.20 -2.01 2.67
N ILE A 63 11.59 -1.77 1.51
CA ILE A 63 10.85 -2.80 0.78
C ILE A 63 11.85 -3.79 0.18
N VAL A 64 11.64 -5.07 0.48
CA VAL A 64 12.44 -6.15 -0.10
C VAL A 64 11.75 -6.73 -1.32
N ASN A 65 10.45 -6.90 -1.24
CA ASN A 65 9.64 -7.37 -2.37
C ASN A 65 8.21 -6.86 -2.22
N ALA A 66 7.46 -6.87 -3.31
CA ALA A 66 6.08 -6.42 -3.32
C ALA A 66 5.33 -7.12 -4.45
N PHE A 67 4.04 -7.37 -4.24
CA PHE A 67 3.17 -7.86 -5.30
C PHE A 67 1.77 -7.29 -5.14
N CYS A 68 0.98 -7.37 -6.20
CA CYS A 68 -0.42 -6.95 -6.19
C CYS A 68 -1.25 -7.89 -7.06
N ASN A 69 -2.41 -8.28 -6.54
CA ASN A 69 -3.42 -9.01 -7.32
C ASN A 69 -4.47 -8.01 -7.77
N PHE A 70 -4.67 -7.90 -9.06
CA PHE A 70 -5.58 -6.93 -9.67
C PHE A 70 -6.91 -7.61 -9.98
N TYR A 71 -7.75 -7.82 -8.94
CA TYR A 71 -9.01 -8.53 -9.08
C TYR A 71 -10.08 -7.71 -9.79
N ARG A 72 -10.04 -6.39 -9.62
CA ARG A 72 -10.97 -5.45 -10.27
C ARG A 72 -10.21 -4.26 -10.78
N GLN A 73 -10.69 -3.73 -11.90
CA GLN A 73 -10.15 -2.51 -12.47
C GLN A 73 -10.75 -1.31 -11.76
N LEU A 74 -9.91 -0.32 -11.50
CA LEU A 74 -10.35 0.97 -10.99
C LEU A 74 -10.50 1.95 -12.15
N GLU A 75 -11.53 2.77 -12.11
CA GLU A 75 -11.80 3.77 -13.13
C GLU A 75 -12.07 5.12 -12.46
N TYR A 76 -11.70 6.19 -13.13
CA TYR A 76 -12.03 7.55 -12.71
C TYR A 76 -13.46 7.89 -13.15
N PRO A 77 -14.27 8.57 -12.33
CA PRO A 77 -14.00 8.95 -10.95
C PRO A 77 -14.32 7.84 -9.95
N ALA A 78 -13.55 7.75 -8.89
CA ALA A 78 -13.82 6.79 -7.82
C ALA A 78 -13.07 7.22 -6.55
N ASP A 79 -13.61 6.82 -5.41
CA ASP A 79 -12.92 6.90 -4.13
C ASP A 79 -12.45 5.51 -3.73
N VAL A 80 -11.18 5.40 -3.37
CA VAL A 80 -10.58 4.14 -2.97
C VAL A 80 -10.47 4.10 -1.45
N LEU A 81 -11.02 3.04 -0.85
CA LEU A 81 -10.75 2.73 0.55
C LEU A 81 -9.57 1.76 0.59
N LEU A 82 -8.50 2.16 1.23
CA LEU A 82 -7.32 1.34 1.40
C LEU A 82 -7.20 0.95 2.86
N LYS A 83 -7.03 -0.36 3.10
CA LYS A 83 -6.81 -0.91 4.44
C LYS A 83 -5.42 -1.54 4.48
N LEU A 84 -4.65 -1.17 5.48
CA LEU A 84 -3.30 -1.69 5.67
C LEU A 84 -3.26 -2.61 6.88
N TYR A 85 -2.72 -3.80 6.65
CA TYR A 85 -2.56 -4.83 7.68
C TYR A 85 -1.09 -5.17 7.87
N VAL A 86 -0.74 -5.61 9.08
CA VAL A 86 0.59 -6.17 9.35
C VAL A 86 0.45 -7.60 9.84
N SER A 87 1.47 -8.41 9.53
CA SER A 87 1.53 -9.79 9.95
C SER A 87 2.98 -10.23 10.14
N ASP A 88 3.17 -11.33 10.82
CA ASP A 88 4.43 -12.07 10.95
C ASP A 88 5.62 -11.19 11.30
N PRO A 89 5.55 -10.43 12.42
CA PRO A 89 6.70 -9.64 12.86
C PRO A 89 7.83 -10.55 13.27
N GLY A 90 9.00 -10.34 12.67
CA GLY A 90 10.24 -10.98 13.03
C GLY A 90 11.16 -10.01 13.76
N ARG A 91 12.41 -10.42 13.95
CA ARG A 91 13.40 -9.57 14.60
C ARG A 91 13.75 -8.34 13.77
N THR A 92 13.81 -8.50 12.47
CA THR A 92 14.24 -7.44 11.53
C THR A 92 13.27 -7.24 10.38
N THR A 93 12.19 -8.00 10.31
CA THR A 93 11.24 -7.95 9.20
C THR A 93 9.80 -8.04 9.69
N PHE A 94 8.88 -7.55 8.88
CA PHE A 94 7.45 -7.78 9.03
C PHE A 94 6.81 -7.72 7.66
N GLU A 95 5.59 -8.23 7.57
CA GLU A 95 4.83 -8.21 6.33
C GLU A 95 3.70 -7.20 6.44
N THR A 96 3.46 -6.46 5.36
CA THR A 96 2.29 -5.57 5.22
C THR A 96 1.40 -6.08 4.09
N TRP A 97 0.07 -5.93 4.27
CA TRP A 97 -0.93 -6.40 3.31
C TRP A 97 -1.98 -5.33 3.04
#